data_cec63ad7fca6ea117b0c9eee2540618e
#
_entry.id   cec63ad7fca6ea117b0c9eee2540618e
#
_cell.length_a   1.000
_cell.length_b   1.000
_cell.length_c   1.000
_cell.angle_alpha   90.00
_cell.angle_beta   90.00
_cell.angle_gamma   90.00
#
_symmetry.space_group_name_H-M   'P 1'
#
loop_
_entity.id
_entity.type
_entity.pdbx_description
1 polymer ?
#
loop_
_entity_poly.entity_id
_entity_poly.type
_entity_poly.pdbx_seq_one_letter_code
_entity_poly.pdbx_strand_id
1 'polypeptide(L)'
;MKIGIAGYGFVGQAHESILKEYHEIIISDPAKGHYGDLRHADAVIVCVATPQKEMTGHCDVTNVCDVIDEIPNVPVLIKSTISPEGWRLITDTCENKDITFSPEFLRAAFWDTDIKENKQWYFGGANCNFWSDIFVSALGDINVDIGKPEELILAKQLRNSFLAMKVTFFNQVFDYCNGEGVDYNWVRKFVCDDERIGPSHSYITTERGFGGHCLPKDTLATVRSALVSADTRMTLLEAALDYNDSIRKN
;
A
#
# COMPACT_ATOMS: atom_id res chain seq x y z
N MET A 1 -18.94 18.99 1.90
CA MET A 1 -17.59 19.61 1.76
C MET A 1 -16.99 19.18 0.43
N LYS A 2 -15.90 19.85 0.01
CA LYS A 2 -15.16 19.50 -1.21
C LYS A 2 -13.93 18.68 -0.82
N ILE A 3 -13.83 17.45 -1.33
CA ILE A 3 -12.67 16.58 -1.09
C ILE A 3 -11.87 16.50 -2.38
N GLY A 4 -10.61 16.90 -2.32
CA GLY A 4 -9.64 16.74 -3.39
C GLY A 4 -9.08 15.31 -3.42
N ILE A 5 -8.89 14.76 -4.63
CA ILE A 5 -8.17 13.50 -4.83
C ILE A 5 -7.01 13.78 -5.80
N ALA A 6 -5.78 13.71 -5.28
CA ALA A 6 -4.55 13.82 -6.06
C ALA A 6 -4.07 12.42 -6.48
N GLY A 7 -4.04 12.16 -7.78
CA GLY A 7 -3.75 10.85 -8.35
C GLY A 7 -5.00 9.97 -8.48
N TYR A 8 -5.34 9.61 -9.72
CA TYR A 8 -6.56 8.87 -10.05
C TYR A 8 -6.26 7.47 -10.59
N GLY A 9 -5.34 6.78 -9.89
CA GLY A 9 -5.11 5.35 -10.00
C GLY A 9 -6.27 4.55 -9.38
N PHE A 10 -6.12 3.24 -9.22
CA PHE A 10 -7.16 2.40 -8.60
C PHE A 10 -7.46 2.83 -7.15
N VAL A 11 -6.48 3.36 -6.41
CA VAL A 11 -6.70 3.89 -5.05
C VAL A 11 -7.55 5.16 -5.07
N GLY A 12 -7.23 6.12 -5.95
CA GLY A 12 -8.03 7.35 -6.09
C GLY A 12 -9.46 7.08 -6.53
N GLN A 13 -9.66 6.18 -7.51
CA GLN A 13 -10.97 5.73 -7.97
C GLN A 13 -11.77 5.05 -6.85
N ALA A 14 -11.10 4.24 -6.03
CA ALA A 14 -11.73 3.59 -4.89
C ALA A 14 -12.27 4.61 -3.88
N HIS A 15 -11.46 5.62 -3.53
CA HIS A 15 -11.88 6.66 -2.59
C HIS A 15 -13.02 7.53 -3.16
N GLU A 16 -12.95 7.90 -4.46
CA GLU A 16 -14.08 8.57 -5.10
C GLU A 16 -15.37 7.75 -5.00
N SER A 17 -15.30 6.43 -5.27
CA SER A 17 -16.48 5.56 -5.33
C SER A 17 -17.29 5.55 -4.03
N ILE A 18 -16.63 5.69 -2.87
CA ILE A 18 -17.26 5.69 -1.55
C ILE A 18 -17.61 7.09 -1.03
N LEU A 19 -16.97 8.15 -1.55
CA LEU A 19 -17.13 9.50 -0.99
C LEU A 19 -18.05 10.41 -1.84
N LYS A 20 -18.22 10.15 -3.14
CA LYS A 20 -18.94 11.02 -4.06
C LYS A 20 -20.45 11.19 -3.77
N GLU A 21 -21.06 10.30 -3.03
CA GLU A 21 -22.46 10.41 -2.62
C GLU A 21 -22.64 11.37 -1.43
N TYR A 22 -21.56 11.65 -0.69
CA TYR A 22 -21.55 12.46 0.53
C TYR A 22 -20.84 13.81 0.36
N HIS A 23 -19.92 13.89 -0.61
CA HIS A 23 -19.03 15.04 -0.80
C HIS A 23 -18.90 15.39 -2.29
N GLU A 24 -18.64 16.67 -2.57
CA GLU A 24 -18.18 17.11 -3.89
C GLU A 24 -16.72 16.68 -4.08
N ILE A 25 -16.41 15.98 -5.18
CA ILE A 25 -15.06 15.44 -5.42
C ILE A 25 -14.36 16.28 -6.50
N ILE A 26 -13.15 16.74 -6.19
CA ILE A 26 -12.25 17.41 -7.13
C ILE A 26 -11.09 16.46 -7.45
N ILE A 27 -10.94 16.03 -8.71
CA ILE A 27 -9.92 15.06 -9.12
C ILE A 27 -8.79 15.78 -9.86
N SER A 28 -7.54 15.55 -9.43
CA SER A 28 -6.34 16.01 -10.12
C SER A 28 -5.40 14.84 -10.41
N ASP A 29 -5.29 14.50 -11.69
CA ASP A 29 -4.30 13.55 -12.24
C ASP A 29 -4.03 13.95 -13.70
N PRO A 30 -3.13 14.89 -13.95
CA PRO A 30 -2.84 15.37 -15.31
C PRO A 30 -2.42 14.26 -16.27
N ALA A 31 -1.74 13.23 -15.79
CA ALA A 31 -1.32 12.09 -16.60
C ALA A 31 -2.51 11.28 -17.13
N LYS A 32 -3.68 11.40 -16.49
CA LYS A 32 -4.94 10.74 -16.87
C LYS A 32 -5.99 11.73 -17.40
N GLY A 33 -5.62 12.98 -17.63
CA GLY A 33 -6.52 14.01 -18.19
C GLY A 33 -7.48 14.63 -17.17
N HIS A 34 -7.22 14.51 -15.87
CA HIS A 34 -8.00 15.15 -14.80
C HIS A 34 -7.26 16.39 -14.30
N TYR A 35 -7.86 17.56 -14.45
CA TYR A 35 -7.25 18.87 -14.16
C TYR A 35 -8.04 19.67 -13.10
N GLY A 36 -8.62 18.98 -12.10
CA GLY A 36 -9.31 19.64 -11.00
C GLY A 36 -8.34 20.47 -10.16
N ASP A 37 -8.75 21.66 -9.79
CA ASP A 37 -7.96 22.58 -8.97
C ASP A 37 -8.13 22.26 -7.48
N LEU A 38 -7.14 21.55 -6.91
CA LEU A 38 -7.16 21.13 -5.50
C LEU A 38 -7.08 22.29 -4.50
N ARG A 39 -6.73 23.51 -4.94
CA ARG A 39 -6.73 24.71 -4.08
C ARG A 39 -8.12 25.10 -3.60
N HIS A 40 -9.15 24.56 -4.21
CA HIS A 40 -10.56 24.77 -3.82
C HIS A 40 -11.12 23.63 -2.95
N ALA A 41 -10.30 22.65 -2.55
CA ALA A 41 -10.71 21.57 -1.69
C ALA A 41 -10.67 21.98 -0.21
N ASP A 42 -11.60 21.46 0.59
CA ASP A 42 -11.63 21.60 2.05
C ASP A 42 -10.71 20.58 2.74
N ALA A 43 -10.40 19.46 2.06
CA ALA A 43 -9.48 18.42 2.48
C ALA A 43 -8.96 17.64 1.25
N VAL A 44 -7.77 17.04 1.31
CA VAL A 44 -7.16 16.38 0.16
C VAL A 44 -6.68 14.97 0.51
N ILE A 45 -7.06 13.99 -0.34
CA ILE A 45 -6.55 12.62 -0.30
C ILE A 45 -5.45 12.47 -1.37
N VAL A 46 -4.25 12.09 -0.95
CA VAL A 46 -3.08 11.96 -1.82
C VAL A 46 -2.87 10.48 -2.17
N CYS A 47 -3.10 10.15 -3.44
CA CYS A 47 -3.00 8.80 -4.02
C CYS A 47 -2.00 8.75 -5.18
N VAL A 48 -1.04 9.68 -5.24
CA VAL A 48 -0.05 9.77 -6.31
C VAL A 48 0.95 8.62 -6.26
N ALA A 49 1.57 8.33 -7.41
CA ALA A 49 2.60 7.32 -7.51
C ALA A 49 3.85 7.72 -6.70
N THR A 50 4.41 6.74 -5.99
CA THR A 50 5.68 6.84 -5.28
C THR A 50 6.63 5.78 -5.85
N PRO A 51 7.28 6.08 -7.01
CA PRO A 51 8.16 5.12 -7.65
C PRO A 51 9.36 4.80 -6.76
N GLN A 52 9.99 3.67 -7.03
CA GLN A 52 11.19 3.27 -6.32
C GLN A 52 12.39 4.05 -6.88
N LYS A 53 13.20 4.65 -6.01
CA LYS A 53 14.47 5.24 -6.40
C LYS A 53 15.47 4.13 -6.74
N GLU A 54 15.96 4.12 -7.99
CA GLU A 54 16.83 3.06 -8.51
C GLU A 54 18.08 2.81 -7.62
N MET A 55 18.72 3.88 -7.14
CA MET A 55 19.96 3.76 -6.37
C MET A 55 19.75 3.30 -4.91
N THR A 56 18.64 3.64 -4.30
CA THR A 56 18.43 3.42 -2.85
C THR A 56 17.35 2.39 -2.55
N GLY A 57 16.46 2.12 -3.49
CA GLY A 57 15.30 1.26 -3.29
C GLY A 57 14.19 1.87 -2.42
N HIS A 58 14.34 3.11 -1.93
CA HIS A 58 13.31 3.82 -1.18
C HIS A 58 12.19 4.34 -2.08
N CYS A 59 11.00 4.54 -1.51
CA CYS A 59 9.91 5.21 -2.19
C CYS A 59 10.26 6.69 -2.43
N ASP A 60 10.13 7.15 -3.67
CA ASP A 60 10.24 8.57 -4.00
C ASP A 60 8.94 9.29 -3.64
N VAL A 61 9.02 10.19 -2.67
CA VAL A 61 7.86 10.96 -2.19
C VAL A 61 7.75 12.35 -2.81
N THR A 62 8.56 12.67 -3.82
CA THR A 62 8.55 13.98 -4.48
C THR A 62 7.14 14.38 -4.92
N ASN A 63 6.43 13.50 -5.64
CA ASN A 63 5.05 13.79 -6.06
C ASN A 63 4.09 14.04 -4.88
N VAL A 64 4.34 13.43 -3.72
CA VAL A 64 3.53 13.67 -2.51
C VAL A 64 3.80 15.07 -1.96
N CYS A 65 5.08 15.46 -1.86
CA CYS A 65 5.47 16.79 -1.42
C CYS A 65 4.94 17.86 -2.38
N ASP A 66 5.10 17.69 -3.69
CA ASP A 66 4.61 18.62 -4.71
C ASP A 66 3.10 18.90 -4.54
N VAL A 67 2.29 17.85 -4.34
CA VAL A 67 0.85 18.01 -4.10
C VAL A 67 0.59 18.80 -2.80
N ILE A 68 1.30 18.48 -1.72
CA ILE A 68 1.10 19.12 -0.42
C ILE A 68 1.48 20.60 -0.47
N ASP A 69 2.54 20.95 -1.19
CA ASP A 69 3.05 22.32 -1.31
C ASP A 69 2.22 23.18 -2.27
N GLU A 70 1.46 22.57 -3.19
CA GLU A 70 0.57 23.28 -4.13
C GLU A 70 -0.81 23.60 -3.55
N ILE A 71 -1.23 22.96 -2.46
CA ILE A 71 -2.56 23.14 -1.85
C ILE A 71 -2.51 24.07 -0.62
N PRO A 72 -3.65 24.71 -0.25
CA PRO A 72 -3.75 25.45 1.02
C PRO A 72 -3.48 24.54 2.22
N ASN A 73 -3.29 25.16 3.38
CA ASN A 73 -3.15 24.43 4.64
C ASN A 73 -4.50 23.83 5.09
N VAL A 74 -4.86 22.72 4.49
CA VAL A 74 -6.08 21.93 4.74
C VAL A 74 -5.70 20.53 5.19
N PRO A 75 -6.60 19.75 5.82
CA PRO A 75 -6.34 18.35 6.16
C PRO A 75 -5.91 17.51 4.96
N VAL A 76 -4.79 16.80 5.09
CA VAL A 76 -4.24 15.91 4.06
C VAL A 76 -4.25 14.47 4.56
N LEU A 77 -4.78 13.55 3.73
CA LEU A 77 -4.71 12.12 3.95
C LEU A 77 -3.79 11.47 2.92
N ILE A 78 -2.65 10.97 3.34
CA ILE A 78 -1.74 10.24 2.47
C ILE A 78 -2.16 8.75 2.40
N LYS A 79 -2.55 8.31 1.21
CA LYS A 79 -2.83 6.91 0.86
C LYS A 79 -1.72 6.30 0.00
N SER A 80 -0.85 7.13 -0.57
CA SER A 80 0.34 6.68 -1.29
C SER A 80 1.23 5.82 -0.40
N THR A 81 1.86 4.80 -0.98
CA THR A 81 2.85 3.99 -0.25
C THR A 81 4.11 4.80 -0.01
N ILE A 82 4.49 4.95 1.23
CA ILE A 82 5.70 5.67 1.64
C ILE A 82 6.57 4.79 2.55
N SER A 83 7.84 5.17 2.71
CA SER A 83 8.74 4.57 3.69
C SER A 83 8.84 5.43 4.95
N PRO A 84 9.41 4.90 6.06
CA PRO A 84 9.65 5.70 7.25
C PRO A 84 10.51 6.95 6.99
N GLU A 85 11.49 6.85 6.09
CA GLU A 85 12.31 7.99 5.64
C GLU A 85 11.47 8.99 4.83
N GLY A 86 10.59 8.47 3.97
CA GLY A 86 9.67 9.30 3.20
C GLY A 86 8.72 10.08 4.09
N TRP A 87 8.20 9.45 5.14
CA TRP A 87 7.35 10.13 6.14
C TRP A 87 8.11 11.27 6.82
N ARG A 88 9.33 11.00 7.31
CA ARG A 88 10.17 12.04 7.92
C ARG A 88 10.44 13.19 6.95
N LEU A 89 10.81 12.88 5.70
CA LEU A 89 11.03 13.91 4.70
C LEU A 89 9.80 14.79 4.49
N ILE A 90 8.60 14.21 4.32
CA ILE A 90 7.35 14.95 4.15
C ILE A 90 7.10 15.86 5.37
N THR A 91 7.20 15.32 6.59
CA THR A 91 6.90 16.08 7.82
C THR A 91 7.94 17.17 8.11
N ASP A 92 9.17 17.00 7.67
CA ASP A 92 10.25 17.98 7.88
C ASP A 92 10.20 19.10 6.83
N THR A 93 9.88 18.78 5.57
CA THR A 93 10.01 19.73 4.44
C THR A 93 8.71 20.43 4.07
N CYS A 94 7.55 19.76 4.09
CA CYS A 94 6.29 20.39 3.71
C CYS A 94 5.84 21.40 4.79
N GLU A 95 5.30 22.54 4.36
CA GLU A 95 4.80 23.59 5.28
C GLU A 95 3.51 23.15 5.97
N ASN A 96 2.61 22.48 5.25
CA ASN A 96 1.39 21.92 5.82
C ASN A 96 1.72 20.80 6.82
N LYS A 97 1.31 20.99 8.08
CA LYS A 97 1.53 20.00 9.15
C LYS A 97 0.27 19.22 9.51
N ASP A 98 -0.84 19.50 8.86
CA ASP A 98 -2.11 18.78 9.04
C ASP A 98 -2.15 17.51 8.17
N ILE A 99 -1.19 16.62 8.41
CA ILE A 99 -0.98 15.42 7.59
C ILE A 99 -1.34 14.16 8.39
N THR A 100 -2.20 13.34 7.81
CA THR A 100 -2.58 12.02 8.29
C THR A 100 -2.11 10.96 7.29
N PHE A 101 -1.57 9.87 7.76
CA PHE A 101 -1.28 8.67 6.97
C PHE A 101 -2.34 7.59 7.22
N SER A 102 -2.78 6.91 6.16
CA SER A 102 -3.65 5.74 6.26
C SER A 102 -3.21 4.69 5.24
N PRO A 103 -2.78 3.50 5.68
CA PRO A 103 -2.29 2.46 4.79
C PRO A 103 -3.40 1.96 3.85
N GLU A 104 -2.99 1.51 2.66
CA GLU A 104 -3.88 0.97 1.64
C GLU A 104 -3.54 -0.49 1.33
N PHE A 105 -4.57 -1.34 1.26
CA PHE A 105 -4.44 -2.78 1.03
C PHE A 105 -5.29 -3.31 -0.12
N LEU A 106 -5.80 -2.43 -0.97
CA LEU A 106 -6.64 -2.78 -2.12
C LEU A 106 -5.86 -3.62 -3.14
N ARG A 107 -6.54 -4.64 -3.67
CA ARG A 107 -6.08 -5.39 -4.84
C ARG A 107 -6.51 -4.65 -6.10
N ALA A 108 -5.57 -4.33 -6.98
CA ALA A 108 -5.86 -3.52 -8.18
C ALA A 108 -7.00 -4.07 -9.06
N ALA A 109 -7.17 -5.40 -9.12
CA ALA A 109 -8.26 -6.03 -9.88
C ALA A 109 -9.62 -6.03 -9.16
N PHE A 110 -9.66 -5.73 -7.85
CA PHE A 110 -10.86 -5.82 -7.01
C PHE A 110 -11.07 -4.58 -6.15
N TRP A 111 -10.46 -3.46 -6.54
CA TRP A 111 -10.41 -2.25 -5.72
C TRP A 111 -11.80 -1.74 -5.29
N ASP A 112 -12.81 -1.84 -6.16
CA ASP A 112 -14.18 -1.37 -5.86
C ASP A 112 -14.87 -2.24 -4.80
N THR A 113 -14.67 -3.54 -4.87
CA THR A 113 -15.18 -4.47 -3.85
C THR A 113 -14.38 -4.35 -2.56
N ASP A 114 -13.05 -4.36 -2.67
CA ASP A 114 -12.16 -4.34 -1.51
C ASP A 114 -12.39 -3.09 -0.64
N ILE A 115 -12.60 -1.90 -1.23
CA ILE A 115 -12.80 -0.67 -0.44
C ILE A 115 -14.14 -0.67 0.30
N LYS A 116 -15.20 -1.19 -0.33
CA LYS A 116 -16.56 -1.26 0.25
C LYS A 116 -16.68 -2.33 1.33
N GLU A 117 -15.95 -3.43 1.18
CA GLU A 117 -15.96 -4.56 2.14
C GLU A 117 -14.95 -4.39 3.27
N ASN A 118 -14.01 -3.42 3.15
CA ASN A 118 -13.01 -3.20 4.19
C ASN A 118 -13.67 -2.70 5.48
N LYS A 119 -13.61 -3.53 6.52
CA LYS A 119 -14.16 -3.23 7.84
C LYS A 119 -13.12 -2.66 8.80
N GLN A 120 -11.84 -2.67 8.45
CA GLN A 120 -10.78 -2.23 9.36
C GLN A 120 -9.97 -1.09 8.72
N TRP A 121 -9.97 0.05 9.38
CA TRP A 121 -9.28 1.27 8.94
C TRP A 121 -8.28 1.73 9.98
N TYR A 122 -7.18 2.32 9.51
CA TYR A 122 -6.09 2.79 10.35
C TYR A 122 -5.74 4.21 9.96
N PHE A 123 -5.58 5.09 10.95
CA PHE A 123 -5.15 6.48 10.75
C PHE A 123 -4.03 6.82 11.72
N GLY A 124 -3.05 7.60 11.26
CA GLY A 124 -1.95 8.08 12.09
C GLY A 124 -1.49 9.47 11.67
N GLY A 125 -1.19 10.32 12.63
CA GLY A 125 -0.79 11.71 12.39
C GLY A 125 -1.79 12.73 12.90
N ALA A 126 -1.87 13.88 12.24
CA ALA A 126 -2.81 14.94 12.60
C ALA A 126 -4.24 14.60 12.15
N ASN A 127 -5.23 15.16 12.83
CA ASN A 127 -6.66 15.10 12.46
C ASN A 127 -7.23 13.70 12.13
N CYS A 128 -6.72 12.63 12.78
CA CYS A 128 -7.20 11.26 12.57
C CYS A 128 -8.73 11.15 12.77
N ASN A 129 -9.30 11.84 13.76
CA ASN A 129 -10.74 11.80 14.01
C ASN A 129 -11.54 12.44 12.86
N PHE A 130 -11.05 13.54 12.28
CA PHE A 130 -11.67 14.17 11.11
C PHE A 130 -11.80 13.17 9.94
N TRP A 131 -10.72 12.46 9.62
CA TRP A 131 -10.73 11.45 8.57
C TRP A 131 -11.59 10.24 8.94
N SER A 132 -11.50 9.78 10.20
CA SER A 132 -12.35 8.70 10.71
C SER A 132 -13.83 9.01 10.51
N ASP A 133 -14.27 10.21 10.88
CA ASP A 133 -15.68 10.62 10.76
C ASP A 133 -16.15 10.63 9.30
N ILE A 134 -15.31 11.07 8.36
CA ILE A 134 -15.60 11.02 6.92
C ILE A 134 -15.83 9.58 6.45
N PHE A 135 -14.94 8.65 6.81
CA PHE A 135 -15.04 7.25 6.37
C PHE A 135 -16.17 6.50 7.07
N VAL A 136 -16.39 6.75 8.36
CA VAL A 136 -17.54 6.18 9.10
C VAL A 136 -18.86 6.67 8.50
N SER A 137 -18.95 7.96 8.13
CA SER A 137 -20.15 8.51 7.49
C SER A 137 -20.44 7.90 6.13
N ALA A 138 -19.40 7.55 5.36
CA ALA A 138 -19.54 6.98 4.03
C ALA A 138 -19.76 5.45 4.02
N LEU A 139 -19.13 4.73 4.94
CA LEU A 139 -19.10 3.27 4.94
C LEU A 139 -19.97 2.62 6.04
N GLY A 140 -20.39 3.41 7.03
CA GLY A 140 -21.21 2.93 8.15
C GLY A 140 -20.38 2.16 9.19
N ASP A 141 -20.73 0.90 9.43
CA ASP A 141 -20.13 0.06 10.47
C ASP A 141 -18.72 -0.41 10.06
N ILE A 142 -17.71 0.39 10.43
CA ILE A 142 -16.29 0.08 10.28
C ILE A 142 -15.56 0.23 11.62
N ASN A 143 -14.49 -0.53 11.80
CA ASN A 143 -13.58 -0.39 12.93
C ASN A 143 -12.45 0.57 12.55
N VAL A 144 -12.13 1.47 13.46
CA VAL A 144 -11.05 2.45 13.27
C VAL A 144 -10.05 2.34 14.42
N ASP A 145 -8.79 2.11 14.06
CA ASP A 145 -7.67 2.19 14.99
C ASP A 145 -6.80 3.41 14.66
N ILE A 146 -6.38 4.12 15.69
CA ILE A 146 -5.47 5.25 15.57
C ILE A 146 -4.11 4.85 16.14
N GLY A 147 -3.06 4.99 15.32
CA GLY A 147 -1.69 4.63 15.68
C GLY A 147 -0.70 5.73 15.29
N LYS A 148 0.59 5.45 15.49
CA LYS A 148 1.63 6.33 14.96
C LYS A 148 1.82 6.08 13.47
N PRO A 149 2.04 7.14 12.66
CA PRO A 149 2.27 6.97 11.21
C PRO A 149 3.38 5.97 10.89
N GLU A 150 4.48 6.02 11.63
CA GLU A 150 5.64 5.15 11.45
C GLU A 150 5.29 3.67 11.67
N GLU A 151 4.45 3.38 12.68
CA GLU A 151 3.98 2.02 12.96
C GLU A 151 3.09 1.50 11.83
N LEU A 152 2.20 2.35 11.32
CA LEU A 152 1.30 2.00 10.22
C LEU A 152 2.04 1.81 8.89
N ILE A 153 3.07 2.63 8.63
CA ILE A 153 3.94 2.51 7.45
C ILE A 153 4.67 1.17 7.49
N LEU A 154 5.31 0.86 8.61
CA LEU A 154 6.02 -0.41 8.79
C LEU A 154 5.06 -1.60 8.68
N ALA A 155 3.89 -1.54 9.33
CA ALA A 155 2.90 -2.60 9.28
C ALA A 155 2.44 -2.89 7.84
N LYS A 156 2.23 -1.84 7.03
CA LYS A 156 1.88 -1.98 5.61
C LYS A 156 2.98 -2.70 4.83
N GLN A 157 4.22 -2.24 4.94
CA GLN A 157 5.36 -2.82 4.22
C GLN A 157 5.62 -4.26 4.64
N LEU A 158 5.59 -4.55 5.95
CA LEU A 158 5.80 -5.89 6.50
C LEU A 158 4.69 -6.86 6.10
N ARG A 159 3.43 -6.41 6.03
CA ARG A 159 2.32 -7.23 5.53
C ARG A 159 2.56 -7.68 4.09
N ASN A 160 2.94 -6.77 3.20
CA ASN A 160 3.23 -7.10 1.81
C ASN A 160 4.49 -7.98 1.68
N SER A 161 5.52 -7.72 2.47
CA SER A 161 6.73 -8.55 2.53
C SER A 161 6.43 -9.98 3.01
N PHE A 162 5.56 -10.14 4.00
CA PHE A 162 5.12 -11.45 4.47
C PHE A 162 4.36 -12.22 3.36
N LEU A 163 3.50 -11.53 2.61
CA LEU A 163 2.80 -12.14 1.48
C LEU A 163 3.77 -12.57 0.38
N ALA A 164 4.80 -11.76 0.08
CA ALA A 164 5.86 -12.11 -0.85
C ALA A 164 6.64 -13.35 -0.39
N MET A 165 7.02 -13.44 0.89
CA MET A 165 7.64 -14.64 1.46
C MET A 165 6.73 -15.87 1.33
N LYS A 166 5.43 -15.72 1.57
CA LYS A 166 4.48 -16.84 1.43
C LYS A 166 4.42 -17.34 -0.01
N VAL A 167 4.40 -16.45 -1.00
CA VAL A 167 4.50 -16.85 -2.42
C VAL A 167 5.82 -17.58 -2.69
N THR A 168 6.94 -17.07 -2.18
CA THR A 168 8.26 -17.70 -2.31
C THR A 168 8.27 -19.10 -1.73
N PHE A 169 7.77 -19.27 -0.50
CA PHE A 169 7.68 -20.57 0.16
C PHE A 169 6.91 -21.58 -0.70
N PHE A 170 5.71 -21.23 -1.18
CA PHE A 170 4.90 -22.14 -1.97
C PHE A 170 5.50 -22.43 -3.36
N ASN A 171 6.27 -21.51 -3.95
CA ASN A 171 7.02 -21.80 -5.17
C ASN A 171 8.16 -22.81 -4.92
N GLN A 172 8.86 -22.75 -3.80
CA GLN A 172 9.85 -23.76 -3.42
C GLN A 172 9.18 -25.13 -3.14
N VAL A 173 8.04 -25.14 -2.44
CA VAL A 173 7.26 -26.38 -2.24
C VAL A 173 6.81 -26.98 -3.56
N PHE A 174 6.42 -26.16 -4.55
CA PHE A 174 6.09 -26.63 -5.90
C PHE A 174 7.28 -27.33 -6.56
N ASP A 175 8.46 -26.73 -6.53
CA ASP A 175 9.66 -27.33 -7.11
C ASP A 175 10.04 -28.64 -6.39
N TYR A 176 9.91 -28.70 -5.08
CA TYR A 176 10.15 -29.91 -4.29
C TYR A 176 9.16 -31.03 -4.65
N CYS A 177 7.86 -30.71 -4.71
CA CYS A 177 6.83 -31.68 -5.14
C CYS A 177 7.10 -32.25 -6.53
N ASN A 178 7.52 -31.40 -7.48
CA ASN A 178 7.88 -31.85 -8.81
C ASN A 178 9.10 -32.79 -8.80
N GLY A 179 10.11 -32.49 -7.98
CA GLY A 179 11.29 -33.34 -7.80
C GLY A 179 10.97 -34.73 -7.23
N GLU A 180 10.00 -34.80 -6.32
CA GLU A 180 9.53 -36.06 -5.70
C GLU A 180 8.45 -36.77 -6.54
N GLY A 181 7.94 -36.15 -7.61
CA GLY A 181 6.86 -36.71 -8.43
C GLY A 181 5.51 -36.78 -7.74
N VAL A 182 5.24 -35.87 -6.79
CA VAL A 182 3.97 -35.80 -6.05
C VAL A 182 3.12 -34.59 -6.50
N ASP A 183 1.79 -34.70 -6.32
CA ASP A 183 0.86 -33.64 -6.71
C ASP A 183 0.94 -32.44 -5.76
N TYR A 184 1.49 -31.33 -6.26
CA TYR A 184 1.55 -30.07 -5.54
C TYR A 184 0.19 -29.58 -5.04
N ASN A 185 -0.88 -29.70 -5.86
CA ASN A 185 -2.19 -29.16 -5.48
C ASN A 185 -2.76 -29.89 -4.26
N TRP A 186 -2.52 -31.19 -4.18
CA TRP A 186 -2.92 -31.97 -3.02
C TRP A 186 -2.12 -31.58 -1.76
N VAL A 187 -0.78 -31.48 -1.89
CA VAL A 187 0.10 -31.05 -0.79
C VAL A 187 -0.26 -29.64 -0.33
N ARG A 188 -0.42 -28.70 -1.27
CA ARG A 188 -0.84 -27.33 -0.99
C ARG A 188 -2.18 -27.28 -0.25
N LYS A 189 -3.16 -28.04 -0.72
CA LYS A 189 -4.48 -28.09 -0.08
C LYS A 189 -4.34 -28.51 1.38
N PHE A 190 -3.66 -29.59 1.64
CA PHE A 190 -3.47 -30.13 3.00
C PHE A 190 -2.76 -29.11 3.91
N VAL A 191 -1.70 -28.44 3.44
CA VAL A 191 -1.00 -27.42 4.20
C VAL A 191 -1.88 -26.19 4.46
N CYS A 192 -2.68 -25.78 3.48
CA CYS A 192 -3.50 -24.57 3.56
C CYS A 192 -4.86 -24.81 4.27
N ASP A 193 -5.24 -26.06 4.55
CA ASP A 193 -6.42 -26.37 5.37
C ASP A 193 -6.22 -25.94 6.84
N ASP A 194 -5.00 -25.70 7.28
CA ASP A 194 -4.71 -25.02 8.55
C ASP A 194 -5.04 -23.53 8.43
N GLU A 195 -6.01 -23.06 9.23
CA GLU A 195 -6.48 -21.66 9.22
C GLU A 195 -5.34 -20.63 9.50
N ARG A 196 -4.32 -21.03 10.24
CA ARG A 196 -3.14 -20.17 10.50
C ARG A 196 -2.31 -19.91 9.24
N ILE A 197 -2.45 -20.75 8.21
CA ILE A 197 -1.77 -20.64 6.91
C ILE A 197 -2.71 -20.09 5.87
N GLY A 198 -3.83 -20.77 5.63
CA GLY A 198 -4.86 -20.40 4.64
C GLY A 198 -4.37 -20.44 3.19
N PRO A 199 -5.26 -20.47 2.20
CA PRO A 199 -4.93 -20.67 0.78
C PRO A 199 -4.45 -19.43 0.03
N SER A 200 -4.60 -18.22 0.60
CA SER A 200 -4.19 -16.98 -0.05
C SER A 200 -2.67 -16.98 -0.31
N HIS A 201 -2.23 -16.53 -1.48
CA HIS A 201 -0.82 -16.45 -1.88
C HIS A 201 -0.07 -17.80 -1.91
N SER A 202 -0.81 -18.91 -2.13
CA SER A 202 -0.23 -20.24 -2.25
C SER A 202 -0.36 -20.84 -3.66
N TYR A 203 -1.04 -20.17 -4.59
CA TYR A 203 -1.21 -20.66 -5.96
C TYR A 203 0.02 -20.33 -6.82
N ILE A 204 0.38 -21.27 -7.69
CA ILE A 204 1.47 -21.06 -8.65
C ILE A 204 0.89 -20.46 -9.94
N THR A 205 1.46 -19.34 -10.37
CA THR A 205 1.13 -18.70 -11.65
C THR A 205 2.10 -19.14 -12.75
N THR A 206 1.76 -18.84 -14.00
CA THR A 206 2.63 -19.12 -15.15
C THR A 206 3.94 -18.36 -15.11
N GLU A 207 3.93 -17.13 -14.57
CA GLU A 207 5.11 -16.29 -14.41
C GLU A 207 5.98 -16.73 -13.25
N ARG A 208 5.48 -17.61 -12.37
CA ARG A 208 6.14 -18.02 -11.12
C ARG A 208 6.42 -16.83 -10.19
N GLY A 209 6.78 -17.12 -8.95
CA GLY A 209 7.15 -16.09 -7.98
C GLY A 209 6.07 -15.03 -7.71
N PHE A 210 6.47 -13.96 -7.04
CA PHE A 210 5.63 -12.79 -6.78
C PHE A 210 5.98 -11.64 -7.73
N GLY A 211 4.95 -10.89 -8.13
CA GLY A 211 5.08 -9.76 -9.06
C GLY A 211 4.05 -8.68 -8.77
N GLY A 212 3.71 -7.93 -9.81
CA GLY A 212 2.88 -6.73 -9.70
C GLY A 212 3.65 -5.54 -9.12
N HIS A 213 2.93 -4.45 -8.84
CA HIS A 213 3.58 -3.21 -8.38
C HIS A 213 3.91 -3.20 -6.89
N CYS A 214 3.15 -3.91 -6.04
CA CYS A 214 3.23 -3.76 -4.59
C CYS A 214 4.26 -4.72 -3.95
N LEU A 215 4.15 -6.04 -4.19
CA LEU A 215 4.95 -7.01 -3.46
C LEU A 215 6.46 -6.82 -3.67
N PRO A 216 6.99 -6.71 -4.91
CA PRO A 216 8.42 -6.49 -5.12
C PRO A 216 8.89 -5.16 -4.53
N LYS A 217 8.15 -4.08 -4.79
CA LYS A 217 8.51 -2.74 -4.34
C LYS A 217 8.54 -2.63 -2.81
N ASP A 218 7.47 -3.08 -2.14
CA ASP A 218 7.36 -2.94 -0.69
C ASP A 218 8.33 -3.87 0.04
N THR A 219 8.60 -5.08 -0.48
CA THR A 219 9.60 -6.00 0.08
C THR A 219 11.01 -5.41 -0.01
N LEU A 220 11.39 -4.88 -1.18
CA LEU A 220 12.71 -4.26 -1.34
C LEU A 220 12.83 -2.97 -0.50
N ALA A 221 11.78 -2.14 -0.43
CA ALA A 221 11.75 -0.97 0.43
C ALA A 221 11.93 -1.36 1.91
N THR A 222 11.28 -2.45 2.37
CA THR A 222 11.44 -2.98 3.73
C THR A 222 12.88 -3.38 4.02
N VAL A 223 13.53 -4.14 3.14
CA VAL A 223 14.93 -4.57 3.29
C VAL A 223 15.85 -3.35 3.38
N ARG A 224 15.65 -2.37 2.51
CA ARG A 224 16.48 -1.16 2.47
C ARG A 224 16.27 -0.27 3.68
N SER A 225 15.02 0.00 4.05
CA SER A 225 14.71 0.81 5.24
C SER A 225 15.23 0.18 6.52
N ALA A 226 15.08 -1.13 6.70
CA ALA A 226 15.60 -1.83 7.87
C ALA A 226 17.12 -1.71 8.00
N LEU A 227 17.85 -1.84 6.89
CA LEU A 227 19.30 -1.70 6.87
C LEU A 227 19.73 -0.26 7.17
N VAL A 228 19.12 0.73 6.51
CA VAL A 228 19.56 2.14 6.61
C VAL A 228 19.12 2.80 7.91
N SER A 229 17.87 2.55 8.36
CA SER A 229 17.31 3.24 9.52
C SER A 229 17.56 2.52 10.85
N ALA A 230 17.72 1.21 10.83
CA ALA A 230 17.81 0.39 12.03
C ALA A 230 19.06 -0.53 12.07
N ASP A 231 19.95 -0.43 11.11
CA ASP A 231 21.13 -1.31 10.95
C ASP A 231 20.76 -2.80 11.07
N THR A 232 19.60 -3.17 10.54
CA THR A 232 19.03 -4.51 10.66
C THR A 232 18.92 -5.17 9.29
N ARG A 233 19.54 -6.34 9.12
CA ARG A 233 19.41 -7.16 7.92
C ARG A 233 18.15 -8.02 7.97
N MET A 234 17.33 -7.92 6.95
CA MET A 234 16.12 -8.73 6.76
C MET A 234 16.44 -9.96 5.89
N THR A 235 17.30 -10.86 6.39
CA THR A 235 17.88 -11.96 5.60
C THR A 235 16.86 -12.90 4.97
N LEU A 236 15.70 -13.13 5.60
CA LEU A 236 14.61 -13.92 5.02
C LEU A 236 13.99 -13.21 3.80
N LEU A 237 13.84 -11.89 3.86
CA LEU A 237 13.30 -11.10 2.74
C LEU A 237 14.33 -10.99 1.62
N GLU A 238 15.62 -10.81 1.95
CA GLU A 238 16.72 -10.84 0.97
C GLU A 238 16.70 -12.16 0.20
N ALA A 239 16.67 -13.31 0.89
CA ALA A 239 16.59 -14.63 0.28
C ALA A 239 15.30 -14.81 -0.56
N ALA A 240 14.18 -14.24 -0.14
CA ALA A 240 12.92 -14.29 -0.90
C ALA A 240 13.01 -13.50 -2.20
N LEU A 241 13.64 -12.32 -2.18
CA LEU A 241 13.89 -11.52 -3.38
C LEU A 241 14.82 -12.25 -4.35
N ASP A 242 15.97 -12.75 -3.87
CA ASP A 242 16.95 -13.46 -4.70
C ASP A 242 16.33 -14.71 -5.36
N TYR A 243 15.56 -15.50 -4.60
CA TYR A 243 14.88 -16.66 -5.15
C TYR A 243 13.80 -16.25 -6.18
N ASN A 244 13.03 -15.22 -5.88
CA ASN A 244 12.02 -14.69 -6.80
C ASN A 244 12.62 -14.30 -8.15
N ASP A 245 13.75 -13.59 -8.13
CA ASP A 245 14.45 -13.16 -9.34
C ASP A 245 14.99 -14.35 -10.14
N SER A 246 15.35 -15.44 -9.47
CA SER A 246 15.85 -16.65 -10.11
C SER A 246 14.78 -17.48 -10.84
N ILE A 247 13.51 -17.41 -10.40
CA ILE A 247 12.43 -18.26 -10.92
C ILE A 247 11.41 -17.50 -11.78
N ARG A 248 11.31 -16.17 -11.60
CA ARG A 248 10.30 -15.37 -12.29
C ARG A 248 10.66 -15.21 -13.75
N LYS A 249 9.68 -15.55 -14.61
CA LYS A 249 9.76 -15.32 -16.07
C LYS A 249 9.28 -13.91 -16.36
N ASN A 250 10.14 -13.10 -16.94
CA ASN A 250 9.84 -11.75 -17.43
C ASN A 250 9.04 -11.81 -18.73
#